data_9ac615af064949ea9c74b985b06a4e2c
#
_entry.id   9ac615af064949ea9c74b985b06a4e2c
#
_cell.length_a   1.000
_cell.length_b   1.000
_cell.length_c   1.000
_cell.angle_alpha   90.00
_cell.angle_beta   90.00
_cell.angle_gamma   90.00
#
_symmetry.space_group_name_H-M   'P 1'
#
loop_
_entity.id
_entity.type
_entity.pdbx_description
1 polymer ?
#
loop_
_entity_poly.entity_id
_entity_poly.type
_entity_poly.pdbx_seq_one_letter_code
_entity_poly.pdbx_strand_id
1 'polypeptide(L)'
;MSHSPLALLEDFPDGAVQYDQGAVSSLNRTARERFPLLRQGDPLPPCLAQAAEDPQPAGSFVFQGVRYLYSRLPLDQGQLLLFHPAVSPAVTPRQLDGFVRQLREFLQQILIQFQLITEHADAQDAQPGGRIDAFYKSFYRICRLVGNLDCLRSLTGEEPGSFRPVTMDLAGFSRQLCLETASLLQEAGVTLNFRCQSEGLLIPGDAELLSHMMLSLISNAARAAKGGEVTVSLRRRDRLAVLSFSDSGDVPEELFAQLVQPSSQPGTAPAMPGQGAGLGLDIARAVAVLHGGALLLRRQENGSLLCAVSLPLGTADTGPSVRSPRPEEAGGLSAALVELSDLLPARVFHPDLLFL
;
A
#
# COMPACT_ATOMS: atom_id res chain seq x y z
N MET A 1 -10.01 -32.41 6.37
CA MET A 1 -9.89 -32.07 4.93
C MET A 1 -8.96 -30.85 4.88
N SER A 2 -7.70 -31.04 4.51
CA SER A 2 -6.74 -29.95 4.37
C SER A 2 -7.10 -29.16 3.12
N HIS A 3 -7.71 -28.00 3.30
CA HIS A 3 -7.91 -27.06 2.19
C HIS A 3 -6.53 -26.69 1.66
N SER A 4 -6.27 -26.95 0.38
CA SER A 4 -5.07 -26.48 -0.31
C SER A 4 -4.98 -24.95 -0.11
N PRO A 5 -3.82 -24.40 0.27
CA PRO A 5 -3.63 -22.95 0.42
C PRO A 5 -4.06 -22.17 -0.82
N LEU A 6 -4.01 -22.80 -1.98
CA LEU A 6 -4.40 -22.21 -3.25
C LEU A 6 -5.92 -22.09 -3.45
N ALA A 7 -6.73 -22.87 -2.74
CA ALA A 7 -8.19 -22.70 -2.79
C ALA A 7 -8.64 -21.31 -2.30
N LEU A 8 -7.84 -20.69 -1.40
CA LEU A 8 -8.05 -19.32 -0.92
C LEU A 8 -7.57 -18.26 -1.94
N LEU A 9 -6.77 -18.65 -2.93
CA LEU A 9 -6.18 -17.79 -3.94
C LEU A 9 -6.80 -18.00 -5.33
N GLU A 10 -7.88 -18.80 -5.45
CA GLU A 10 -8.46 -19.13 -6.75
C GLU A 10 -8.88 -17.89 -7.55
N ASP A 11 -9.53 -16.94 -6.91
CA ASP A 11 -9.96 -15.66 -7.51
C ASP A 11 -8.97 -14.51 -7.26
N PHE A 12 -7.74 -14.84 -6.89
CA PHE A 12 -6.72 -13.84 -6.62
C PHE A 12 -6.24 -13.18 -7.93
N PRO A 13 -6.05 -11.82 -7.96
CA PRO A 13 -5.72 -11.10 -9.19
C PRO A 13 -4.32 -11.41 -9.72
N ASP A 14 -3.40 -11.77 -8.82
CA ASP A 14 -2.06 -12.17 -9.21
C ASP A 14 -2.04 -13.65 -9.58
N GLY A 15 -1.19 -14.02 -10.53
CA GLY A 15 -0.98 -15.42 -10.84
C GLY A 15 -0.34 -16.13 -9.64
N ALA A 16 -0.90 -17.23 -9.22
CA ALA A 16 -0.39 -18.06 -8.15
C ALA A 16 -0.15 -19.49 -8.65
N VAL A 17 1.10 -19.95 -8.52
CA VAL A 17 1.54 -21.29 -8.90
C VAL A 17 2.19 -21.93 -7.69
N GLN A 18 1.57 -23.00 -7.19
CA GLN A 18 2.21 -23.89 -6.22
C GLN A 18 3.03 -24.93 -6.98
N TYR A 19 4.26 -25.15 -6.58
CA TYR A 19 5.15 -26.13 -7.19
C TYR A 19 6.01 -26.84 -6.14
N ASP A 20 6.37 -28.06 -6.47
CA ASP A 20 7.29 -28.89 -5.68
C ASP A 20 8.26 -29.59 -6.62
N GLN A 21 9.54 -29.60 -6.29
CA GLN A 21 10.61 -30.22 -7.10
C GLN A 21 10.56 -29.84 -8.60
N GLY A 22 10.18 -28.60 -8.91
CA GLY A 22 10.09 -28.10 -10.29
C GLY A 22 8.83 -28.48 -11.05
N ALA A 23 7.90 -29.24 -10.44
CA ALA A 23 6.61 -29.61 -11.03
C ALA A 23 5.47 -28.79 -10.41
N VAL A 24 4.52 -28.41 -11.23
CA VAL A 24 3.34 -27.64 -10.81
C VAL A 24 2.40 -28.52 -9.99
N SER A 25 2.16 -28.15 -8.74
CA SER A 25 1.20 -28.85 -7.87
C SER A 25 -0.21 -28.28 -8.01
N SER A 26 -0.35 -26.97 -8.17
CA SER A 26 -1.64 -26.33 -8.45
C SER A 26 -1.46 -24.90 -9.00
N LEU A 27 -2.52 -24.37 -9.64
CA LEU A 27 -2.56 -23.02 -10.22
C LEU A 27 -3.90 -22.37 -9.89
N ASN A 28 -3.88 -21.06 -9.65
CA ASN A 28 -5.12 -20.28 -9.55
C ASN A 28 -5.65 -19.90 -10.95
N ARG A 29 -6.83 -19.27 -10.98
CA ARG A 29 -7.47 -18.83 -12.21
C ARG A 29 -6.59 -17.90 -13.02
N THR A 30 -6.01 -16.88 -12.42
CA THR A 30 -5.14 -15.89 -13.10
C THR A 30 -3.90 -16.55 -13.70
N ALA A 31 -3.26 -17.49 -13.00
CA ALA A 31 -2.12 -18.23 -13.53
C ALA A 31 -2.53 -19.08 -14.75
N ARG A 32 -3.70 -19.74 -14.74
CA ARG A 32 -4.23 -20.49 -15.89
C ARG A 32 -4.54 -19.61 -17.09
N GLU A 33 -5.05 -18.40 -16.87
CA GLU A 33 -5.31 -17.43 -17.95
C GLU A 33 -4.01 -16.90 -18.58
N ARG A 34 -2.97 -16.68 -17.77
CA ARG A 34 -1.66 -16.20 -18.26
C ARG A 34 -0.82 -17.28 -18.90
N PHE A 35 -0.94 -18.50 -18.42
CA PHE A 35 -0.24 -19.68 -18.94
C PHE A 35 -1.26 -20.77 -19.36
N PRO A 36 -1.97 -20.60 -20.50
CA PRO A 36 -3.10 -21.46 -20.88
C PRO A 36 -2.71 -22.93 -21.12
N LEU A 37 -1.44 -23.18 -21.41
CA LEU A 37 -0.93 -24.54 -21.67
C LEU A 37 -0.42 -25.24 -20.42
N LEU A 38 -0.23 -24.49 -19.31
CA LEU A 38 0.31 -25.05 -18.06
C LEU A 38 -0.75 -25.82 -17.28
N ARG A 39 -0.44 -27.06 -16.92
CA ARG A 39 -1.32 -27.96 -16.17
C ARG A 39 -0.66 -28.42 -14.88
N GLN A 40 -1.46 -28.91 -13.96
CA GLN A 40 -0.96 -29.63 -12.78
C GLN A 40 -0.16 -30.85 -13.23
N GLY A 41 0.99 -31.07 -12.64
CA GLY A 41 1.95 -32.12 -12.99
C GLY A 41 2.97 -31.73 -14.06
N ASP A 42 2.77 -30.63 -14.77
CA ASP A 42 3.73 -30.15 -15.77
C ASP A 42 4.99 -29.55 -15.10
N PRO A 43 6.14 -29.61 -15.77
CA PRO A 43 7.31 -28.84 -15.34
C PRO A 43 7.03 -27.35 -15.46
N LEU A 44 7.67 -26.55 -14.59
CA LEU A 44 7.58 -25.10 -14.70
C LEU A 44 8.10 -24.61 -16.05
N PRO A 45 7.41 -23.68 -16.73
CA PRO A 45 7.95 -23.02 -17.92
C PRO A 45 9.29 -22.32 -17.61
N PRO A 46 10.20 -22.17 -18.60
CA PRO A 46 11.54 -21.65 -18.36
C PRO A 46 11.59 -20.33 -17.57
N CYS A 47 10.63 -19.41 -17.84
CA CYS A 47 10.54 -18.13 -17.12
C CYS A 47 10.15 -18.30 -15.66
N LEU A 48 9.23 -19.21 -15.33
CA LEU A 48 8.84 -19.52 -13.95
C LEU A 48 9.88 -20.40 -13.26
N ALA A 49 10.55 -21.31 -13.99
CA ALA A 49 11.66 -22.11 -13.49
C ALA A 49 12.84 -21.21 -13.07
N GLN A 50 13.21 -20.24 -13.89
CA GLN A 50 14.22 -19.24 -13.55
C GLN A 50 13.83 -18.48 -12.28
N ALA A 51 12.59 -18.06 -12.15
CA ALA A 51 12.08 -17.39 -10.95
C ALA A 51 12.06 -18.34 -9.73
N ALA A 52 11.82 -19.63 -9.93
CA ALA A 52 11.82 -20.65 -8.87
C ALA A 52 13.22 -20.97 -8.34
N GLU A 53 14.24 -20.88 -9.18
CA GLU A 53 15.66 -21.18 -8.87
C GLU A 53 16.43 -19.93 -8.40
N ASP A 54 15.89 -18.73 -8.53
CA ASP A 54 16.56 -17.49 -8.13
C ASP A 54 16.93 -17.55 -6.63
N PRO A 55 18.16 -17.24 -6.21
CA PRO A 55 18.52 -17.15 -4.81
C PRO A 55 17.68 -16.14 -4.02
N GLN A 56 17.22 -15.09 -4.68
CA GLN A 56 16.38 -14.07 -4.05
C GLN A 56 14.91 -14.51 -3.97
N PRO A 57 14.21 -14.20 -2.86
CA PRO A 57 12.79 -14.58 -2.70
C PRO A 57 11.84 -13.79 -3.60
N ALA A 58 12.32 -12.74 -4.25
CA ALA A 58 11.56 -11.91 -5.17
C ALA A 58 12.44 -11.39 -6.30
N GLY A 59 11.84 -11.11 -7.44
CA GLY A 59 12.54 -10.62 -8.62
C GLY A 59 11.60 -10.34 -9.78
N SER A 60 12.13 -10.40 -11.00
CA SER A 60 11.32 -10.21 -12.19
C SER A 60 11.69 -11.20 -13.29
N PHE A 61 10.72 -11.57 -14.12
CA PHE A 61 10.92 -12.32 -15.36
C PHE A 61 10.14 -11.69 -16.52
N VAL A 62 10.50 -12.02 -17.75
CA VAL A 62 9.79 -11.58 -18.94
C VAL A 62 9.11 -12.77 -19.60
N PHE A 63 7.79 -12.63 -19.88
CA PHE A 63 7.02 -13.61 -20.61
C PHE A 63 6.15 -12.91 -21.66
N GLN A 64 6.25 -13.34 -22.91
CA GLN A 64 5.55 -12.73 -24.07
C GLN A 64 5.73 -11.20 -24.19
N GLY A 65 6.93 -10.69 -23.87
CA GLY A 65 7.22 -9.25 -23.94
C GLY A 65 6.69 -8.44 -22.76
N VAL A 66 6.00 -9.07 -21.81
CA VAL A 66 5.54 -8.45 -20.57
C VAL A 66 6.50 -8.81 -19.45
N ARG A 67 6.96 -7.80 -18.70
CA ARG A 67 7.73 -8.03 -17.47
C ARG A 67 6.76 -8.35 -16.34
N TYR A 68 7.06 -9.40 -15.58
CA TYR A 68 6.34 -9.80 -14.37
C TYR A 68 7.26 -9.64 -13.16
N LEU A 69 6.73 -9.14 -12.08
CA LEU A 69 7.36 -9.22 -10.76
C LEU A 69 6.87 -10.50 -10.09
N TYR A 70 7.74 -11.15 -9.33
CA TYR A 70 7.38 -12.36 -8.60
C TYR A 70 7.86 -12.32 -7.15
N SER A 71 7.15 -13.06 -6.31
CA SER A 71 7.55 -13.38 -4.93
C SER A 71 7.39 -14.87 -4.69
N ARG A 72 8.36 -15.48 -4.00
CA ARG A 72 8.31 -16.87 -3.58
C ARG A 72 8.00 -16.97 -2.10
N LEU A 73 7.03 -17.77 -1.76
CA LEU A 73 6.61 -18.01 -0.39
C LEU A 73 6.78 -19.51 -0.09
N PRO A 74 7.53 -19.88 0.96
CA PRO A 74 7.63 -21.28 1.36
C PRO A 74 6.28 -21.77 1.92
N LEU A 75 5.89 -22.97 1.58
CA LEU A 75 4.75 -23.68 2.13
C LEU A 75 5.22 -24.94 2.85
N ASP A 76 4.34 -25.57 3.64
CA ASP A 76 4.60 -26.87 4.29
C ASP A 76 4.95 -27.96 3.27
N GLN A 77 4.34 -27.86 2.06
CA GLN A 77 4.66 -28.73 0.93
C GLN A 77 4.96 -27.86 -0.30
N GLY A 78 6.22 -27.84 -0.71
CA GLY A 78 6.68 -27.08 -1.87
C GLY A 78 6.78 -25.58 -1.63
N GLN A 79 6.62 -24.83 -2.69
CA GLN A 79 6.69 -23.36 -2.69
C GLN A 79 5.54 -22.75 -3.48
N LEU A 80 5.15 -21.54 -3.12
CA LEU A 80 4.17 -20.73 -3.84
C LEU A 80 4.89 -19.60 -4.56
N LEU A 81 4.77 -19.55 -5.87
CA LEU A 81 5.20 -18.44 -6.70
C LEU A 81 3.99 -17.55 -6.99
N LEU A 82 4.00 -16.34 -6.45
CA LEU A 82 3.05 -15.28 -6.81
C LEU A 82 3.70 -14.40 -7.86
N PHE A 83 2.96 -14.05 -8.91
CA PHE A 83 3.47 -13.13 -9.92
C PHE A 83 2.35 -12.24 -10.47
N HIS A 84 2.71 -11.01 -10.75
CA HIS A 84 1.84 -10.04 -11.42
C HIS A 84 2.62 -9.32 -12.52
N PRO A 85 1.95 -8.81 -13.55
CA PRO A 85 2.62 -7.96 -14.49
C PRO A 85 3.36 -6.88 -13.72
N ALA A 86 4.65 -6.68 -14.01
CA ALA A 86 5.29 -5.47 -13.56
C ALA A 86 4.40 -4.38 -14.09
N VAL A 87 3.64 -3.74 -13.21
CA VAL A 87 3.09 -2.46 -13.53
C VAL A 87 4.34 -1.70 -13.94
N SER A 88 4.51 -1.51 -15.26
CA SER A 88 5.40 -0.46 -15.70
C SER A 88 4.84 0.71 -14.94
N PRO A 89 5.58 1.37 -14.06
CA PRO A 89 5.06 2.53 -13.34
C PRO A 89 4.92 3.72 -14.27
N ALA A 90 4.79 3.46 -15.55
CA ALA A 90 4.18 4.38 -16.46
C ALA A 90 2.78 4.66 -15.87
N VAL A 91 2.72 5.73 -15.07
CA VAL A 91 1.48 6.37 -14.67
C VAL A 91 0.60 6.31 -15.91
N THR A 92 -0.46 5.50 -15.87
CA THR A 92 -1.30 5.35 -17.06
C THR A 92 -1.82 6.74 -17.44
N PRO A 93 -2.04 7.06 -18.71
CA PRO A 93 -2.58 8.38 -19.11
C PRO A 93 -3.79 8.79 -18.28
N ARG A 94 -4.64 7.83 -17.85
CA ARG A 94 -5.79 8.10 -16.96
C ARG A 94 -5.41 8.45 -15.53
N GLN A 95 -4.41 7.76 -14.97
CA GLN A 95 -3.89 8.10 -13.64
C GLN A 95 -3.27 9.49 -13.68
N LEU A 96 -2.55 9.82 -14.75
CA LEU A 96 -2.01 11.16 -14.97
C LEU A 96 -3.13 12.20 -15.12
N ASP A 97 -4.17 11.93 -15.92
CA ASP A 97 -5.33 12.79 -16.05
C ASP A 97 -6.07 12.99 -14.72
N GLY A 98 -6.23 11.90 -13.95
CA GLY A 98 -6.80 11.95 -12.59
C GLY A 98 -5.96 12.81 -11.65
N PHE A 99 -4.66 12.64 -11.69
CA PHE A 99 -3.70 13.42 -10.91
C PHE A 99 -3.75 14.93 -11.29
N VAL A 100 -3.66 15.24 -12.58
CA VAL A 100 -3.72 16.63 -13.07
C VAL A 100 -5.04 17.29 -12.68
N ARG A 101 -6.16 16.56 -12.76
CA ARG A 101 -7.47 17.05 -12.33
C ARG A 101 -7.48 17.36 -10.84
N GLN A 102 -7.04 16.42 -9.98
CA GLN A 102 -6.98 16.64 -8.53
C GLN A 102 -6.04 17.77 -8.14
N LEU A 103 -4.87 17.86 -8.77
CA LEU A 103 -3.96 18.97 -8.55
C LEU A 103 -4.62 20.31 -8.88
N ARG A 104 -5.33 20.37 -10.02
CA ARG A 104 -6.06 21.58 -10.42
C ARG A 104 -7.17 21.93 -9.42
N GLU A 105 -7.94 20.95 -8.96
CA GLU A 105 -8.99 21.14 -7.94
C GLU A 105 -8.41 21.68 -6.63
N PHE A 106 -7.27 21.15 -6.17
CA PHE A 106 -6.63 21.63 -4.94
C PHE A 106 -6.02 23.02 -5.11
N LEU A 107 -5.40 23.32 -6.25
CA LEU A 107 -4.90 24.67 -6.55
C LEU A 107 -6.05 25.69 -6.60
N GLN A 108 -7.20 25.33 -7.18
CA GLN A 108 -8.38 26.19 -7.18
C GLN A 108 -8.92 26.40 -5.75
N GLN A 109 -8.96 25.36 -4.92
CA GLN A 109 -9.33 25.50 -3.51
C GLN A 109 -8.42 26.45 -2.75
N ILE A 110 -7.10 26.30 -2.93
CA ILE A 110 -6.11 27.18 -2.34
C ILE A 110 -6.33 28.61 -2.80
N LEU A 111 -6.52 28.86 -4.08
CA LEU A 111 -6.77 30.18 -4.63
C LEU A 111 -8.04 30.83 -4.04
N ILE A 112 -9.13 30.09 -3.95
CA ILE A 112 -10.39 30.57 -3.34
C ILE A 112 -10.16 30.90 -1.86
N GLN A 113 -9.48 30.05 -1.10
CA GLN A 113 -9.20 30.32 0.32
C GLN A 113 -8.30 31.55 0.48
N PHE A 114 -7.29 31.70 -0.38
CA PHE A 114 -6.42 32.88 -0.38
C PHE A 114 -7.21 34.17 -0.67
N GLN A 115 -8.09 34.17 -1.69
CA GLN A 115 -8.96 35.31 -2.00
C GLN A 115 -9.87 35.66 -0.81
N LEU A 116 -10.49 34.66 -0.19
CA LEU A 116 -11.34 34.86 0.99
C LEU A 116 -10.57 35.41 2.20
N ILE A 117 -9.31 35.04 2.38
CA ILE A 117 -8.45 35.60 3.44
C ILE A 117 -8.11 37.07 3.12
N THR A 118 -7.76 37.38 1.88
CA THR A 118 -7.37 38.75 1.47
C THR A 118 -8.57 39.71 1.45
N GLU A 119 -9.74 39.31 0.96
CA GLU A 119 -10.96 40.14 0.93
C GLU A 119 -11.50 40.47 2.32
N HIS A 120 -11.25 39.62 3.32
CA HIS A 120 -11.75 39.80 4.69
C HIS A 120 -10.65 40.29 5.67
N ALA A 121 -9.44 40.54 5.20
CA ALA A 121 -8.42 41.21 6.00
C ALA A 121 -8.86 42.65 6.39
N ASP A 122 -9.76 43.22 5.60
CA ASP A 122 -10.33 44.56 5.83
C ASP A 122 -11.68 44.56 6.59
N ALA A 123 -12.28 43.40 6.82
CA ALA A 123 -13.56 43.25 7.53
C ALA A 123 -13.36 42.67 8.92
N GLN A 124 -13.77 43.38 9.94
CA GLN A 124 -13.70 42.99 11.36
C GLN A 124 -14.58 41.78 11.76
N ASP A 125 -15.02 40.96 10.80
CA ASP A 125 -15.93 39.83 11.09
C ASP A 125 -15.22 38.48 11.16
N ALA A 126 -15.22 38.01 12.38
CA ALA A 126 -15.31 36.66 12.95
C ALA A 126 -15.01 35.43 12.06
N GLN A 127 -13.90 34.83 12.29
CA GLN A 127 -13.29 33.50 12.08
C GLN A 127 -12.23 33.40 10.97
N PRO A 128 -11.10 34.09 11.11
CA PRO A 128 -9.94 33.88 10.24
C PRO A 128 -9.33 32.48 10.38
N GLY A 129 -9.44 31.84 11.56
CA GLY A 129 -8.83 30.54 11.84
C GLY A 129 -9.29 29.42 10.91
N GLY A 130 -10.59 29.23 10.71
CA GLY A 130 -11.10 28.12 9.90
C GLY A 130 -10.74 28.20 8.41
N ARG A 131 -10.43 29.39 7.88
CA ARG A 131 -9.98 29.58 6.48
C ARG A 131 -8.49 29.25 6.32
N ILE A 132 -7.71 29.63 7.31
CA ILE A 132 -6.30 29.29 7.39
C ILE A 132 -6.16 27.77 7.49
N ASP A 133 -6.93 27.11 8.34
CA ASP A 133 -6.94 25.65 8.50
C ASP A 133 -7.29 24.94 7.17
N ALA A 134 -8.28 25.45 6.45
CA ALA A 134 -8.71 24.89 5.14
C ALA A 134 -7.61 25.08 4.08
N PHE A 135 -6.90 26.20 4.11
CA PHE A 135 -5.76 26.47 3.24
C PHE A 135 -4.63 25.46 3.49
N TYR A 136 -4.20 25.30 4.74
CA TYR A 136 -3.16 24.33 5.11
C TYR A 136 -3.58 22.90 4.79
N LYS A 137 -4.82 22.51 5.07
CA LYS A 137 -5.35 21.20 4.67
C LYS A 137 -5.22 20.96 3.16
N SER A 138 -5.53 21.94 2.32
CA SER A 138 -5.39 21.85 0.87
C SER A 138 -3.92 21.72 0.44
N PHE A 139 -3.03 22.43 1.13
CA PHE A 139 -1.58 22.29 0.92
C PHE A 139 -1.09 20.88 1.23
N TYR A 140 -1.49 20.30 2.38
CA TYR A 140 -1.12 18.92 2.75
C TYR A 140 -1.63 17.88 1.75
N ARG A 141 -2.82 18.10 1.16
CA ARG A 141 -3.36 17.26 0.08
C ARG A 141 -2.49 17.31 -1.18
N ILE A 142 -1.95 18.46 -1.53
CA ILE A 142 -1.00 18.57 -2.64
C ILE A 142 0.29 17.82 -2.30
N CYS A 143 0.84 18.01 -1.11
CA CYS A 143 2.03 17.28 -0.66
C CYS A 143 1.81 15.75 -0.75
N ARG A 144 0.64 15.25 -0.38
CA ARG A 144 0.27 13.83 -0.53
C ARG A 144 0.30 13.38 -2.00
N LEU A 145 -0.27 14.17 -2.91
CA LEU A 145 -0.24 13.84 -4.33
C LEU A 145 1.19 13.78 -4.87
N VAL A 146 2.03 14.76 -4.51
CA VAL A 146 3.44 14.79 -4.91
C VAL A 146 4.18 13.59 -4.32
N GLY A 147 3.99 13.29 -3.03
CA GLY A 147 4.58 12.12 -2.38
C GLY A 147 4.21 10.80 -3.04
N ASN A 148 2.94 10.64 -3.46
CA ASN A 148 2.50 9.47 -4.23
C ASN A 148 3.23 9.33 -5.57
N LEU A 149 3.48 10.45 -6.28
CA LEU A 149 4.24 10.42 -7.53
C LEU A 149 5.72 10.10 -7.31
N ASP A 150 6.34 10.69 -6.29
CA ASP A 150 7.73 10.40 -5.95
C ASP A 150 7.92 8.94 -5.53
N CYS A 151 6.97 8.40 -4.75
CA CYS A 151 6.96 6.99 -4.41
C CYS A 151 6.85 6.10 -5.67
N LEU A 152 5.91 6.41 -6.57
CA LEU A 152 5.79 5.68 -7.83
C LEU A 152 7.08 5.76 -8.67
N ARG A 153 7.71 6.92 -8.76
CA ARG A 153 8.98 7.10 -9.45
C ARG A 153 10.08 6.24 -8.85
N SER A 154 10.18 6.21 -7.52
CA SER A 154 11.15 5.36 -6.81
C SER A 154 10.93 3.86 -7.07
N LEU A 155 9.67 3.45 -7.26
CA LEU A 155 9.31 2.06 -7.56
C LEU A 155 9.60 1.67 -9.02
N THR A 156 9.87 2.63 -9.94
CA THR A 156 10.21 2.32 -11.36
C THR A 156 11.59 1.69 -11.50
N GLY A 157 12.45 1.87 -10.53
CA GLY A 157 13.83 1.37 -10.58
C GLY A 157 14.70 2.06 -11.63
N GLU A 158 14.22 3.17 -12.25
CA GLU A 158 15.00 3.93 -13.23
C GLU A 158 16.16 4.71 -12.61
N GLU A 159 16.06 5.01 -11.30
CA GLU A 159 17.14 5.64 -10.54
C GLU A 159 17.90 4.60 -9.71
N PRO A 160 19.23 4.39 -9.94
CA PRO A 160 20.02 3.51 -9.11
C PRO A 160 20.02 3.98 -7.65
N GLY A 161 19.59 3.11 -6.71
CA GLY A 161 19.63 3.38 -5.27
C GLY A 161 18.34 3.97 -4.69
N SER A 162 17.22 3.91 -5.40
CA SER A 162 15.89 4.30 -4.89
C SER A 162 15.41 3.38 -3.76
N PHE A 163 15.79 2.10 -3.75
CA PHE A 163 15.49 1.13 -2.69
C PHE A 163 16.70 0.96 -1.77
N ARG A 164 16.57 1.31 -0.49
CA ARG A 164 17.65 1.31 0.51
C ARG A 164 17.29 0.46 1.72
N PRO A 165 17.22 -0.87 1.58
CA PRO A 165 16.85 -1.73 2.68
C PRO A 165 17.93 -1.72 3.77
N VAL A 166 17.50 -1.57 5.01
CA VAL A 166 18.30 -1.75 6.22
C VAL A 166 17.65 -2.81 7.10
N THR A 167 18.44 -3.49 7.94
CA THR A 167 17.87 -4.39 8.93
C THR A 167 17.10 -3.57 9.95
N MET A 168 15.77 -3.78 10.05
CA MET A 168 14.91 -3.03 10.95
C MET A 168 13.95 -3.94 11.73
N ASP A 169 13.56 -3.52 12.93
CA ASP A 169 12.50 -4.16 13.71
C ASP A 169 11.12 -3.68 13.23
N LEU A 170 10.45 -4.51 12.46
CA LEU A 170 9.12 -4.22 11.93
C LEU A 170 8.08 -4.04 13.05
N ALA A 171 8.22 -4.75 14.18
CA ALA A 171 7.26 -4.66 15.28
C ALA A 171 7.34 -3.31 15.98
N GLY A 172 8.57 -2.87 16.33
CA GLY A 172 8.81 -1.55 16.91
C GLY A 172 8.39 -0.42 15.97
N PHE A 173 8.78 -0.52 14.70
CA PHE A 173 8.43 0.44 13.66
C PHE A 173 6.90 0.57 13.47
N SER A 174 6.19 -0.56 13.29
CA SER A 174 4.74 -0.54 13.12
C SER A 174 4.00 0.00 14.33
N ARG A 175 4.48 -0.33 15.54
CA ARG A 175 3.90 0.19 16.79
C ARG A 175 4.01 1.71 16.87
N GLN A 176 5.20 2.25 16.60
CA GLN A 176 5.43 3.69 16.61
C GLN A 176 4.54 4.42 15.60
N LEU A 177 4.52 3.95 14.36
CA LEU A 177 3.72 4.53 13.29
C LEU A 177 2.21 4.48 13.60
N CYS A 178 1.71 3.36 14.15
CA CYS A 178 0.32 3.24 14.55
C CYS A 178 -0.05 4.14 15.74
N LEU A 179 0.86 4.34 16.70
CA LEU A 179 0.63 5.25 17.84
C LEU A 179 0.49 6.72 17.38
N GLU A 180 1.40 7.17 16.53
CA GLU A 180 1.35 8.52 15.95
C GLU A 180 0.09 8.72 15.11
N THR A 181 -0.26 7.73 14.30
CA THR A 181 -1.45 7.77 13.44
C THR A 181 -2.75 7.70 14.23
N ALA A 182 -2.79 6.94 15.34
CA ALA A 182 -3.99 6.77 16.17
C ALA A 182 -4.46 8.10 16.79
N SER A 183 -3.53 8.94 17.26
CA SER A 183 -3.87 10.25 17.81
C SER A 183 -4.53 11.17 16.79
N LEU A 184 -4.04 11.13 15.54
CA LEU A 184 -4.61 11.91 14.45
C LEU A 184 -5.99 11.38 14.01
N LEU A 185 -6.15 10.06 13.91
CA LEU A 185 -7.41 9.45 13.50
C LEU A 185 -8.54 9.66 14.51
N GLN A 186 -8.24 9.84 15.79
CA GLN A 186 -9.25 10.23 16.80
C GLN A 186 -9.92 11.55 16.44
N GLU A 187 -9.20 12.51 15.84
CA GLU A 187 -9.77 13.77 15.37
C GLU A 187 -10.76 13.59 14.21
N ALA A 188 -10.64 12.48 13.47
CA ALA A 188 -11.59 12.07 12.43
C ALA A 188 -12.68 11.12 12.95
N GLY A 189 -12.72 10.85 14.28
CA GLY A 189 -13.68 9.94 14.89
C GLY A 189 -13.39 8.45 14.61
N VAL A 190 -12.19 8.10 14.16
CA VAL A 190 -11.78 6.72 13.87
C VAL A 190 -10.87 6.21 14.97
N THR A 191 -11.15 5.00 15.47
CA THR A 191 -10.31 4.33 16.46
C THR A 191 -9.34 3.39 15.76
N LEU A 192 -8.02 3.61 15.93
CA LEU A 192 -6.98 2.71 15.41
C LEU A 192 -6.42 1.83 16.53
N ASN A 193 -6.50 0.52 16.34
CA ASN A 193 -5.94 -0.48 17.26
C ASN A 193 -4.75 -1.19 16.61
N PHE A 194 -3.63 -1.23 17.31
CA PHE A 194 -2.47 -2.03 16.92
C PHE A 194 -2.34 -3.28 17.80
N ARG A 195 -2.26 -4.46 17.17
CA ARG A 195 -2.09 -5.75 17.83
C ARG A 195 -0.83 -6.44 17.31
N CYS A 196 0.15 -6.65 18.16
CA CYS A 196 1.36 -7.40 17.81
C CYS A 196 1.54 -8.55 18.79
N GLN A 197 1.65 -9.77 18.27
CA GLN A 197 1.83 -11.00 19.06
C GLN A 197 3.29 -11.46 19.10
N SER A 198 4.18 -10.81 18.37
CA SER A 198 5.59 -11.22 18.22
C SER A 198 6.48 -10.01 18.39
N GLU A 199 7.54 -10.16 19.18
CA GLU A 199 8.60 -9.16 19.32
C GLU A 199 9.78 -9.48 18.41
N GLY A 200 10.56 -8.46 18.03
CA GLY A 200 11.83 -8.64 17.33
C GLY A 200 11.69 -9.24 15.93
N LEU A 201 10.71 -8.78 15.15
CA LEU A 201 10.54 -9.21 13.76
C LEU A 201 11.49 -8.41 12.86
N LEU A 202 12.69 -8.95 12.64
CA LEU A 202 13.68 -8.31 11.79
C LEU A 202 13.38 -8.58 10.31
N ILE A 203 13.38 -7.51 9.52
CA ILE A 203 13.24 -7.57 8.06
C ILE A 203 14.29 -6.68 7.40
N PRO A 204 14.73 -7.01 6.15
CA PRO A 204 15.39 -6.05 5.29
C PRO A 204 14.32 -5.09 4.76
N GLY A 205 14.27 -3.85 5.26
CA GLY A 205 13.20 -2.93 4.92
C GLY A 205 13.69 -1.51 4.66
N ASP A 206 13.02 -0.83 3.75
CA ASP A 206 13.12 0.61 3.52
C ASP A 206 12.03 1.31 4.31
N ALA A 207 12.42 2.08 5.32
CA ALA A 207 11.49 2.66 6.28
C ALA A 207 10.55 3.69 5.65
N GLU A 208 11.03 4.45 4.68
CA GLU A 208 10.23 5.47 4.00
C GLU A 208 9.12 4.81 3.16
N LEU A 209 9.49 3.82 2.34
CA LEU A 209 8.53 3.08 1.53
C LEU A 209 7.54 2.28 2.39
N LEU A 210 8.00 1.66 3.49
CA LEU A 210 7.13 0.94 4.41
C LEU A 210 6.18 1.87 5.16
N SER A 211 6.64 3.07 5.58
CA SER A 211 5.76 4.11 6.15
C SER A 211 4.66 4.48 5.17
N HIS A 212 5.04 4.78 3.94
CA HIS A 212 4.11 5.18 2.88
C HIS A 212 3.06 4.08 2.62
N MET A 213 3.50 2.83 2.50
CA MET A 213 2.62 1.67 2.35
C MET A 213 1.63 1.54 3.52
N MET A 214 2.14 1.56 4.76
CA MET A 214 1.31 1.36 5.94
C MET A 214 0.30 2.50 6.12
N LEU A 215 0.75 3.75 5.98
CA LEU A 215 -0.12 4.93 6.11
C LEU A 215 -1.20 4.95 5.03
N SER A 216 -0.86 4.58 3.80
CA SER A 216 -1.83 4.46 2.70
C SER A 216 -2.89 3.39 2.98
N LEU A 217 -2.50 2.23 3.52
CA LEU A 217 -3.43 1.16 3.88
C LEU A 217 -4.30 1.55 5.09
N ILE A 218 -3.73 2.22 6.10
CA ILE A 218 -4.48 2.76 7.24
C ILE A 218 -5.48 3.82 6.78
N SER A 219 -5.06 4.74 5.90
CA SER A 219 -5.92 5.79 5.33
C SER A 219 -7.12 5.18 4.58
N ASN A 220 -6.88 4.14 3.79
CA ASN A 220 -7.94 3.42 3.06
C ASN A 220 -8.91 2.73 4.03
N ALA A 221 -8.41 2.04 5.05
CA ALA A 221 -9.20 1.38 6.08
C ALA A 221 -10.03 2.39 6.89
N ALA A 222 -9.43 3.53 7.29
CA ALA A 222 -10.11 4.58 8.03
C ALA A 222 -11.23 5.24 7.22
N ARG A 223 -11.03 5.40 5.91
CA ARG A 223 -12.07 5.89 4.99
C ARG A 223 -13.25 4.92 4.89
N ALA A 224 -12.98 3.63 4.82
CA ALA A 224 -14.01 2.59 4.78
C ALA A 224 -14.76 2.49 6.13
N ALA A 225 -14.08 2.65 7.24
CA ALA A 225 -14.63 2.56 8.59
C ALA A 225 -15.65 3.66 8.91
N LYS A 226 -15.62 4.82 8.24
CA LYS A 226 -16.59 5.93 8.39
C LYS A 226 -16.85 6.35 9.86
N GLY A 227 -15.79 6.51 10.64
CA GLY A 227 -15.90 6.83 12.08
C GLY A 227 -15.95 5.60 13.00
N GLY A 228 -15.70 4.40 12.47
CA GLY A 228 -15.62 3.15 13.22
C GLY A 228 -14.20 2.78 13.64
N GLU A 229 -13.90 1.48 13.59
CA GLU A 229 -12.65 0.91 14.07
C GLU A 229 -11.78 0.41 12.90
N VAL A 230 -10.49 0.68 13.01
CA VAL A 230 -9.43 0.09 12.18
C VAL A 230 -8.51 -0.74 13.07
N THR A 231 -8.25 -1.97 12.69
CA THR A 231 -7.29 -2.83 13.39
C THR A 231 -6.11 -3.16 12.48
N VAL A 232 -4.91 -2.80 12.94
CA VAL A 232 -3.66 -3.25 12.34
C VAL A 232 -3.08 -4.36 13.20
N SER A 233 -2.83 -5.52 12.62
CA SER A 233 -2.23 -6.63 13.35
C SER A 233 -0.96 -7.12 12.68
N LEU A 234 0.07 -7.43 13.48
CA LEU A 234 1.34 -7.98 13.04
C LEU A 234 1.54 -9.35 13.69
N ARG A 235 1.79 -10.35 12.85
CA ARG A 235 2.03 -11.74 13.28
C ARG A 235 3.20 -12.34 12.51
N ARG A 236 3.93 -13.23 13.17
CA ARG A 236 4.90 -14.10 12.50
C ARG A 236 4.18 -15.34 11.96
N ARG A 237 4.45 -15.67 10.71
CA ARG A 237 4.11 -16.98 10.12
C ARG A 237 5.36 -17.53 9.45
N ASP A 238 5.93 -18.56 10.04
CA ASP A 238 7.18 -19.20 9.59
C ASP A 238 8.30 -18.20 9.35
N ARG A 239 8.68 -17.97 8.10
CA ARG A 239 9.71 -17.00 7.69
C ARG A 239 9.12 -15.66 7.22
N LEU A 240 7.85 -15.43 7.48
CA LEU A 240 7.16 -14.21 7.07
C LEU A 240 6.66 -13.42 8.28
N ALA A 241 6.77 -12.11 8.20
CA ALA A 241 5.97 -11.18 8.97
C ALA A 241 4.71 -10.86 8.16
N VAL A 242 3.54 -10.97 8.78
CA VAL A 242 2.26 -10.67 8.14
C VAL A 242 1.62 -9.49 8.85
N LEU A 243 1.57 -8.34 8.17
CA LEU A 243 0.79 -7.17 8.56
C LEU A 243 -0.62 -7.29 7.98
N SER A 244 -1.64 -7.13 8.80
CA SER A 244 -3.03 -7.17 8.36
C SER A 244 -3.75 -5.91 8.79
N PHE A 245 -4.48 -5.31 7.87
CA PHE A 245 -5.28 -4.10 8.05
C PHE A 245 -6.75 -4.48 7.82
N SER A 246 -7.58 -4.27 8.81
CA SER A 246 -9.02 -4.52 8.73
C SER A 246 -9.79 -3.31 9.25
N ASP A 247 -10.93 -3.05 8.67
CA ASP A 247 -11.84 -1.99 9.04
C ASP A 247 -13.21 -2.53 9.44
N SER A 248 -14.05 -1.67 10.01
CA SER A 248 -15.44 -1.98 10.37
C SER A 248 -16.44 -1.57 9.27
N GLY A 249 -15.95 -1.18 8.10
CA GLY A 249 -16.79 -0.77 6.98
C GLY A 249 -17.44 -1.95 6.24
N ASP A 250 -18.25 -1.62 5.26
CA ASP A 250 -18.81 -2.57 4.30
C ASP A 250 -18.40 -2.17 2.88
N VAL A 251 -17.75 -3.08 2.18
CA VAL A 251 -17.32 -2.90 0.80
C VAL A 251 -18.25 -3.71 -0.10
N PRO A 252 -19.04 -3.04 -0.97
CA PRO A 252 -19.89 -3.71 -1.93
C PRO A 252 -19.09 -4.70 -2.80
N GLU A 253 -19.74 -5.81 -3.18
CA GLU A 253 -19.08 -6.88 -3.93
C GLU A 253 -18.55 -6.39 -5.29
N GLU A 254 -19.30 -5.49 -5.95
CA GLU A 254 -18.88 -4.89 -7.21
C GLU A 254 -17.62 -4.04 -7.06
N LEU A 255 -17.51 -3.28 -5.96
CA LEU A 255 -16.34 -2.49 -5.66
C LEU A 255 -15.14 -3.39 -5.30
N PHE A 256 -15.37 -4.45 -4.52
CA PHE A 256 -14.34 -5.42 -4.22
C PHE A 256 -13.81 -6.09 -5.49
N ALA A 257 -14.69 -6.50 -6.40
CA ALA A 257 -14.30 -7.07 -7.68
C ALA A 257 -13.41 -6.12 -8.51
N GLN A 258 -13.70 -4.79 -8.45
CA GLN A 258 -12.87 -3.78 -9.12
C GLN A 258 -11.50 -3.59 -8.43
N LEU A 259 -11.44 -3.65 -7.08
CA LEU A 259 -10.17 -3.56 -6.34
C LEU A 259 -9.25 -4.76 -6.57
N VAL A 260 -9.85 -5.92 -6.82
CA VAL A 260 -9.14 -7.19 -7.04
C VAL A 260 -8.70 -7.34 -8.51
N GLN A 261 -9.40 -6.71 -9.47
CA GLN A 261 -8.99 -6.75 -10.86
C GLN A 261 -7.67 -5.98 -11.07
N PRO A 262 -6.68 -6.56 -11.75
CA PRO A 262 -5.49 -5.82 -12.12
C PRO A 262 -5.89 -4.62 -12.98
N SER A 263 -5.28 -3.47 -12.75
CA SER A 263 -5.48 -2.22 -13.54
C SER A 263 -5.10 -2.34 -15.03
N SER A 264 -5.06 -3.56 -15.57
CA SER A 264 -4.66 -3.90 -16.93
C SER A 264 -5.70 -3.59 -18.01
N GLN A 265 -6.92 -3.15 -17.64
CA GLN A 265 -7.83 -2.57 -18.61
C GLN A 265 -7.99 -1.06 -18.37
N PRO A 266 -7.41 -0.22 -19.21
CA PRO A 266 -7.65 1.20 -19.10
C PRO A 266 -9.11 1.45 -19.51
N GLY A 267 -9.99 1.68 -18.54
CA GLY A 267 -11.29 2.20 -18.92
C GLY A 267 -12.52 1.93 -18.09
N THR A 268 -12.54 1.13 -17.07
CA THR A 268 -13.81 0.67 -16.50
C THR A 268 -14.15 1.05 -15.05
N ALA A 269 -13.25 1.65 -14.28
CA ALA A 269 -13.62 2.14 -12.96
C ALA A 269 -14.00 3.63 -13.03
N PRO A 270 -15.25 4.03 -12.79
CA PRO A 270 -15.56 5.42 -12.53
C PRO A 270 -14.88 5.81 -11.22
N ALA A 271 -14.00 6.83 -11.25
CA ALA A 271 -13.49 7.44 -10.06
C ALA A 271 -14.72 8.00 -9.29
N MET A 272 -15.04 7.42 -8.14
CA MET A 272 -16.09 7.98 -7.28
C MET A 272 -15.64 9.37 -6.80
N PRO A 273 -16.53 10.36 -6.76
CA PRO A 273 -16.24 11.66 -6.18
C PRO A 273 -15.71 11.49 -4.75
N GLY A 274 -14.49 11.96 -4.45
CA GLY A 274 -13.86 11.83 -3.13
C GLY A 274 -12.95 10.61 -2.96
N GLN A 275 -12.84 9.71 -3.94
CA GLN A 275 -11.75 8.75 -3.99
C GLN A 275 -10.51 9.44 -4.55
N GLY A 276 -9.39 9.36 -3.81
CA GLY A 276 -8.08 9.74 -4.32
C GLY A 276 -7.79 9.00 -5.65
N ALA A 277 -6.71 9.34 -6.33
CA ALA A 277 -6.34 8.80 -7.65
C ALA A 277 -6.26 7.25 -7.76
N GLY A 278 -6.68 6.51 -6.74
CA GLY A 278 -6.64 5.04 -6.69
C GLY A 278 -5.21 4.47 -6.56
N LEU A 279 -4.21 5.33 -6.43
CA LEU A 279 -2.79 4.94 -6.45
C LEU A 279 -2.32 4.23 -5.18
N GLY A 280 -2.99 4.47 -4.03
CA GLY A 280 -2.49 4.00 -2.74
C GLY A 280 -2.38 2.48 -2.63
N LEU A 281 -3.31 1.73 -3.21
CA LEU A 281 -3.27 0.27 -3.20
C LEU A 281 -2.22 -0.28 -4.18
N ASP A 282 -2.07 0.37 -5.34
CA ASP A 282 -1.04 0.01 -6.33
C ASP A 282 0.37 0.27 -5.77
N ILE A 283 0.57 1.42 -5.10
CA ILE A 283 1.80 1.73 -4.38
C ILE A 283 2.06 0.69 -3.29
N ALA A 284 1.06 0.38 -2.45
CA ALA A 284 1.22 -0.58 -1.37
C ALA A 284 1.60 -1.97 -1.90
N ARG A 285 1.00 -2.40 -3.02
CA ARG A 285 1.36 -3.66 -3.69
C ARG A 285 2.80 -3.64 -4.20
N ALA A 286 3.19 -2.57 -4.89
CA ALA A 286 4.54 -2.45 -5.44
C ALA A 286 5.61 -2.39 -4.34
N VAL A 287 5.35 -1.67 -3.23
CA VAL A 287 6.23 -1.65 -2.07
C VAL A 287 6.37 -3.04 -1.44
N ALA A 288 5.25 -3.78 -1.25
CA ALA A 288 5.30 -5.13 -0.71
C ALA A 288 6.17 -6.05 -1.57
N VAL A 289 5.99 -5.99 -2.90
CA VAL A 289 6.79 -6.79 -3.85
C VAL A 289 8.26 -6.40 -3.84
N LEU A 290 8.57 -5.11 -3.80
CA LEU A 290 9.95 -4.63 -3.74
C LEU A 290 10.69 -5.15 -2.50
N HIS A 291 9.97 -5.36 -1.39
CA HIS A 291 10.46 -6.00 -0.16
C HIS A 291 10.44 -7.54 -0.21
N GLY A 292 10.18 -8.16 -1.35
CA GLY A 292 10.12 -9.60 -1.50
C GLY A 292 8.86 -10.26 -0.93
N GLY A 293 7.83 -9.47 -0.68
CA GLY A 293 6.56 -9.91 -0.12
C GLY A 293 5.39 -9.83 -1.11
N ALA A 294 4.18 -9.85 -0.58
CA ALA A 294 2.95 -9.76 -1.36
C ALA A 294 1.85 -9.03 -0.58
N LEU A 295 0.93 -8.40 -1.30
CA LEU A 295 -0.28 -7.80 -0.76
C LEU A 295 -1.49 -8.60 -1.21
N LEU A 296 -2.31 -9.03 -0.25
CA LEU A 296 -3.51 -9.83 -0.42
C LEU A 296 -4.74 -9.03 0.03
N LEU A 297 -5.80 -9.06 -0.77
CA LEU A 297 -7.10 -8.48 -0.41
C LEU A 297 -8.12 -9.60 -0.21
N ARG A 298 -8.89 -9.51 0.85
CA ARG A 298 -9.98 -10.44 1.13
C ARG A 298 -11.19 -9.67 1.64
N ARG A 299 -12.35 -9.91 1.07
CA ARG A 299 -13.62 -9.51 1.65
C ARG A 299 -14.00 -10.49 2.76
N GLN A 300 -14.31 -9.97 3.94
CA GLN A 300 -14.74 -10.78 5.09
C GLN A 300 -16.24 -11.08 5.02
N GLU A 301 -16.70 -12.04 5.80
CA GLU A 301 -18.14 -12.42 5.85
C GLU A 301 -19.06 -11.27 6.29
N ASN A 302 -18.53 -10.36 7.12
CA ASN A 302 -19.24 -9.15 7.56
C ASN A 302 -19.22 -8.00 6.53
N GLY A 303 -18.70 -8.23 5.31
CA GLY A 303 -18.59 -7.24 4.25
C GLY A 303 -17.34 -6.36 4.31
N SER A 304 -16.60 -6.36 5.41
CA SER A 304 -15.40 -5.53 5.56
C SER A 304 -14.22 -6.02 4.72
N LEU A 305 -13.25 -5.14 4.48
CA LEU A 305 -12.04 -5.48 3.74
C LEU A 305 -10.92 -5.87 4.71
N LEU A 306 -10.28 -7.00 4.44
CA LEU A 306 -9.00 -7.38 5.02
C LEU A 306 -7.91 -7.21 3.96
N CYS A 307 -6.96 -6.33 4.25
CA CYS A 307 -5.73 -6.21 3.48
C CYS A 307 -4.59 -6.84 4.27
N ALA A 308 -3.85 -7.77 3.69
CA ALA A 308 -2.72 -8.43 4.33
C ALA A 308 -1.46 -8.28 3.51
N VAL A 309 -0.38 -7.84 4.14
CA VAL A 309 0.95 -7.72 3.54
C VAL A 309 1.87 -8.74 4.19
N SER A 310 2.47 -9.61 3.38
CA SER A 310 3.52 -10.52 3.83
C SER A 310 4.89 -9.95 3.50
N LEU A 311 5.83 -9.99 4.44
CA LEU A 311 7.21 -9.54 4.26
C LEU A 311 8.17 -10.64 4.75
N PRO A 312 9.24 -11.01 4.01
CA PRO A 312 10.19 -12.01 4.45
C PRO A 312 10.98 -11.53 5.67
N LEU A 313 11.11 -12.41 6.66
CA LEU A 313 11.99 -12.19 7.81
C LEU A 313 13.44 -12.42 7.38
N GLY A 314 14.33 -11.57 7.85
CA GLY A 314 15.76 -11.65 7.52
C GLY A 314 16.51 -10.39 7.90
N THR A 315 17.77 -10.35 7.51
CA THR A 315 18.65 -9.18 7.69
C THR A 315 19.11 -8.69 6.32
N ALA A 316 19.31 -7.38 6.20
CA ALA A 316 19.91 -6.81 5.00
C ALA A 316 21.42 -7.11 4.98
N ASP A 317 22.00 -7.24 3.79
CA ASP A 317 23.45 -7.51 3.62
C ASP A 317 24.34 -6.33 4.03
N THR A 318 23.78 -5.21 4.45
CA THR A 318 24.47 -3.95 4.76
C THR A 318 25.15 -3.88 6.13
N GLY A 319 25.24 -5.01 6.87
CA GLY A 319 25.96 -5.12 8.15
C GLY A 319 25.05 -5.05 9.39
N PRO A 320 25.60 -5.20 10.62
CA PRO A 320 24.86 -5.53 11.84
C PRO A 320 24.16 -4.35 12.54
N SER A 321 23.78 -3.30 11.85
CA SER A 321 23.06 -2.20 12.50
C SER A 321 21.55 -2.41 12.41
N VAL A 322 20.94 -2.88 13.50
CA VAL A 322 19.49 -2.80 13.69
C VAL A 322 19.15 -1.34 13.92
N ARG A 323 18.48 -0.74 12.96
CA ARG A 323 17.90 0.60 13.14
C ARG A 323 16.42 0.44 13.46
N SER A 324 15.93 1.19 14.45
CA SER A 324 14.51 1.53 14.54
C SER A 324 14.36 2.90 13.90
N PRO A 325 14.21 2.98 12.58
CA PRO A 325 14.08 4.26 11.92
C PRO A 325 12.80 4.90 12.44
N ARG A 326 12.90 6.15 12.88
CA ARG A 326 11.70 6.97 13.03
C ARG A 326 11.18 7.26 11.63
N PRO A 327 9.86 7.33 11.43
CA PRO A 327 9.30 7.84 10.19
C PRO A 327 9.95 9.22 9.93
N GLU A 328 10.79 9.31 8.90
CA GLU A 328 11.42 10.59 8.58
C GLU A 328 10.34 11.56 8.11
N GLU A 329 10.41 12.77 8.62
CA GLU A 329 9.57 13.87 8.20
C GLU A 329 9.91 14.20 6.74
N ALA A 330 9.01 13.92 5.81
CA ALA A 330 9.17 14.30 4.40
C ALA A 330 9.23 15.84 4.30
N GLY A 331 10.44 16.38 4.18
CA GLY A 331 10.64 17.83 4.10
C GLY A 331 10.22 18.62 5.36
N GLY A 332 10.29 18.01 6.56
CA GLY A 332 9.87 18.64 7.82
C GLY A 332 8.36 18.54 8.11
N LEU A 333 7.60 17.82 7.28
CA LEU A 333 6.17 17.60 7.48
C LEU A 333 5.91 16.17 7.96
N SER A 334 5.02 16.00 8.93
CA SER A 334 4.61 14.67 9.39
C SER A 334 3.99 13.86 8.26
N ALA A 335 4.59 12.71 7.92
CA ALA A 335 4.09 11.80 6.90
C ALA A 335 2.65 11.34 7.18
N ALA A 336 2.29 11.13 8.45
CA ALA A 336 0.95 10.77 8.86
C ALA A 336 -0.07 11.89 8.58
N LEU A 337 0.28 13.16 8.86
CA LEU A 337 -0.57 14.31 8.53
C LEU A 337 -0.78 14.43 7.03
N VAL A 338 0.28 14.25 6.24
CA VAL A 338 0.22 14.31 4.78
C VAL A 338 -0.72 13.22 4.27
N GLU A 339 -0.51 11.95 4.65
CA GLU A 339 -1.29 10.83 4.12
C GLU A 339 -2.75 10.86 4.58
N LEU A 340 -3.03 11.33 5.80
CA LEU A 340 -4.38 11.42 6.35
C LEU A 340 -5.11 12.73 6.00
N SER A 341 -4.51 13.61 5.22
CA SER A 341 -5.05 14.95 4.94
C SER A 341 -6.46 14.97 4.36
N ASP A 342 -6.90 13.93 3.68
CA ASP A 342 -8.27 13.81 3.19
C ASP A 342 -9.29 13.48 4.30
N LEU A 343 -8.87 12.78 5.35
CA LEU A 343 -9.73 12.28 6.43
C LEU A 343 -9.85 13.29 7.57
N LEU A 344 -8.75 13.94 7.91
CA LEU A 344 -8.69 14.82 9.08
C LEU A 344 -9.52 16.10 8.89
N PRO A 345 -10.17 16.61 9.94
CA PRO A 345 -10.85 17.90 9.91
C PRO A 345 -9.83 19.03 9.73
N ALA A 346 -10.28 20.15 9.13
CA ALA A 346 -9.39 21.27 8.81
C ALA A 346 -8.64 21.85 10.05
N ARG A 347 -9.30 21.87 11.22
CA ARG A 347 -8.72 22.40 12.46
C ARG A 347 -7.39 21.73 12.87
N VAL A 348 -7.14 20.48 12.45
CA VAL A 348 -5.89 19.75 12.75
C VAL A 348 -4.70 20.40 12.03
N PHE A 349 -4.93 21.15 10.96
CA PHE A 349 -3.92 21.80 10.15
C PHE A 349 -3.68 23.26 10.55
N HIS A 350 -4.14 23.66 11.74
CA HIS A 350 -3.86 25.02 12.22
C HIS A 350 -2.34 25.20 12.45
N PRO A 351 -1.74 26.29 11.94
CA PRO A 351 -0.28 26.47 12.01
C PRO A 351 0.28 26.41 13.43
N ASP A 352 -0.44 26.92 14.43
CA ASP A 352 0.00 26.88 15.82
C ASP A 352 0.11 25.45 16.40
N LEU A 353 -0.57 24.47 15.78
CA LEU A 353 -0.50 23.07 16.17
C LEU A 353 0.58 22.28 15.40
N LEU A 354 1.06 22.83 14.27
CA LEU A 354 2.02 22.17 13.39
C LEU A 354 3.48 22.47 13.77
N PHE A 355 3.73 23.51 14.56
CA PHE A 355 5.07 23.96 14.93
C PHE A 355 5.34 23.87 16.45
N LEU A 356 4.51 23.12 17.18
CA LEU A 356 4.71 22.71 18.57
C LEU A 356 5.35 21.32 18.63
#